data_9cbb391eb402d51862b1709023e8e58a
#
_entry.id   9cbb391eb402d51862b1709023e8e58a
#
_cell.length_a   1.000
_cell.length_b   1.000
_cell.length_c   1.000
_cell.angle_alpha   90.00
_cell.angle_beta   90.00
_cell.angle_gamma   90.00
#
_symmetry.space_group_name_H-M   'P 1'
#
loop_
_entity.id
_entity.type
_entity.pdbx_description
1 polymer ?
#
loop_
_entity_poly.entity_id
_entity_poly.type
_entity_poly.pdbx_seq_one_letter_code
_entity_poly.pdbx_strand_id
1 'polypeptide(L)'
;MNDKEYMRLALQLAKKGCGWTSPNPMVGDVVVKEGRIIGQGWHQRYGQAHAERNALASCTEDPQGATLYVTLEPCCHYGKQPPCVDAILDAGIHRVVVGSADPNPLVAGKGIAILRAHGIDVTENVLQEECDALNKVFFHYITTKRPFVSMKYAMTMDGKIATYTGASKWITGEIARNHVQRQRHRFRGIMVGVGTILADDPLLTCRIEGGRDPVRIICDTHLRTPLQSQVVMTAKQVPTILATCCGDPEKQAAYQQAGCRILCLEEHCGHVNLLQLMEQLGQEQIDSILLEGGGTLNWSALESGIVQQVQAYIAPKLFGGRDAKAPIEGAGVPLPDAAFRLKNSRLEQLGKDFLIESEVEYPCLPESWKKSEQ
;
A
#
# COMPACT_ATOMS: atom_id res chain seq x y z
N MET A 1 -1.82 8.43 32.46
CA MET A 1 -1.72 7.48 31.32
C MET A 1 -0.32 6.87 31.35
N ASN A 2 -0.16 5.63 30.87
CA ASN A 2 1.15 4.98 30.73
C ASN A 2 1.70 5.11 29.29
N ASP A 3 2.95 4.67 29.05
CA ASP A 3 3.60 4.79 27.72
C ASP A 3 2.79 4.16 26.59
N LYS A 4 2.18 3.00 26.84
CA LYS A 4 1.35 2.32 25.80
C LYS A 4 0.09 3.11 25.45
N GLU A 5 -0.50 3.81 26.39
CA GLU A 5 -1.68 4.63 26.16
C GLU A 5 -1.36 5.87 25.33
N TYR A 6 -0.25 6.56 25.63
CA TYR A 6 0.23 7.68 24.81
C TYR A 6 0.64 7.23 23.40
N MET A 7 1.33 6.07 23.28
CA MET A 7 1.68 5.51 21.97
C MET A 7 0.44 5.15 21.14
N ARG A 8 -0.65 4.65 21.75
CA ARG A 8 -1.92 4.43 21.04
C ARG A 8 -2.53 5.72 20.50
N LEU A 9 -2.41 6.83 21.25
CA LEU A 9 -2.82 8.14 20.72
C LEU A 9 -1.96 8.57 19.53
N ALA A 10 -0.63 8.39 19.62
CA ALA A 10 0.25 8.66 18.50
C ALA A 10 -0.11 7.81 17.26
N LEU A 11 -0.42 6.52 17.44
CA LEU A 11 -0.91 5.63 16.36
C LEU A 11 -2.24 6.12 15.76
N GLN A 12 -3.17 6.64 16.56
CA GLN A 12 -4.42 7.20 16.06
C GLN A 12 -4.18 8.47 15.23
N LEU A 13 -3.24 9.32 15.65
CA LEU A 13 -2.82 10.49 14.90
C LEU A 13 -2.16 10.10 13.57
N ALA A 14 -1.24 9.14 13.59
CA ALA A 14 -0.55 8.63 12.40
C ALA A 14 -1.52 8.18 11.30
N LYS A 15 -2.62 7.50 11.67
CA LYS A 15 -3.67 7.03 10.74
C LYS A 15 -4.34 8.16 9.95
N LYS A 16 -4.33 9.40 10.46
CA LYS A 16 -4.88 10.59 9.75
C LYS A 16 -4.08 10.94 8.49
N GLY A 17 -2.80 10.51 8.39
CA GLY A 17 -1.96 10.68 7.21
C GLY A 17 -2.24 9.66 6.09
N CYS A 18 -3.12 8.68 6.33
CA CYS A 18 -3.42 7.63 5.37
C CYS A 18 -3.81 8.20 4.00
N GLY A 19 -3.23 7.64 2.93
CA GLY A 19 -3.45 8.06 1.55
C GLY A 19 -2.71 9.34 1.12
N TRP A 20 -2.15 10.11 2.05
CA TRP A 20 -1.50 11.41 1.76
C TRP A 20 0.02 11.40 1.92
N THR A 21 0.56 10.52 2.76
CA THR A 21 1.99 10.52 3.09
C THR A 21 2.87 9.77 2.09
N SER A 22 2.29 8.83 1.31
CA SER A 22 3.02 8.00 0.35
C SER A 22 3.97 8.83 -0.56
N PRO A 23 5.25 8.43 -0.73
CA PRO A 23 5.88 7.19 -0.26
C PRO A 23 6.49 7.27 1.15
N ASN A 24 6.23 8.34 1.93
CA ASN A 24 6.68 8.45 3.32
C ASN A 24 5.81 7.61 4.26
N PRO A 25 6.33 7.23 5.45
CA PRO A 25 5.57 6.50 6.45
C PRO A 25 4.46 7.36 7.07
N MET A 26 3.45 6.70 7.62
CA MET A 26 2.48 7.32 8.52
C MET A 26 3.10 7.40 9.90
N VAL A 27 3.34 8.61 10.40
CA VAL A 27 3.93 8.87 11.71
C VAL A 27 3.02 9.78 12.51
N GLY A 28 2.86 9.47 13.78
CA GLY A 28 2.16 10.30 14.75
C GLY A 28 3.01 10.51 15.99
N ASP A 29 2.78 11.64 16.64
CA ASP A 29 3.57 12.10 17.76
C ASP A 29 2.69 12.76 18.83
N VAL A 30 3.07 12.56 20.09
CA VAL A 30 2.42 13.17 21.27
C VAL A 30 3.50 13.66 22.24
N VAL A 31 3.44 14.95 22.60
CA VAL A 31 4.34 15.56 23.60
C VAL A 31 3.59 15.66 24.94
N VAL A 32 4.23 15.11 25.98
CA VAL A 32 3.66 15.01 27.34
C VAL A 32 4.56 15.67 28.37
N LYS A 33 4.02 16.57 29.16
CA LYS A 33 4.72 17.21 30.29
C LYS A 33 3.91 17.02 31.58
N GLU A 34 4.52 16.50 32.62
CA GLU A 34 3.87 16.28 33.93
C GLU A 34 2.55 15.51 33.82
N GLY A 35 2.49 14.51 32.94
CA GLY A 35 1.29 13.69 32.72
C GLY A 35 0.20 14.34 31.85
N ARG A 36 0.38 15.59 31.40
CA ARG A 36 -0.54 16.33 30.53
C ARG A 36 -0.03 16.31 29.09
N ILE A 37 -0.91 16.12 28.12
CA ILE A 37 -0.59 16.25 26.70
C ILE A 37 -0.51 17.76 26.41
N ILE A 38 0.64 18.24 25.96
CA ILE A 38 0.89 19.63 25.61
C ILE A 38 1.00 19.84 24.10
N GLY A 39 1.31 18.78 23.31
CA GLY A 39 1.42 18.85 21.86
C GLY A 39 1.02 17.54 21.19
N GLN A 40 0.51 17.63 19.97
CA GLN A 40 0.11 16.49 19.15
C GLN A 40 0.40 16.79 17.68
N GLY A 41 0.89 15.79 16.94
CA GLY A 41 1.18 15.95 15.53
C GLY A 41 1.13 14.64 14.76
N TRP A 42 1.03 14.73 13.45
CA TRP A 42 1.20 13.61 12.54
C TRP A 42 1.79 14.11 11.22
N HIS A 43 2.43 13.22 10.48
CA HIS A 43 2.83 13.53 9.12
C HIS A 43 1.58 13.64 8.23
N GLN A 44 1.26 14.85 7.80
CA GLN A 44 -0.01 15.12 7.13
C GLN A 44 0.02 14.78 5.65
N ARG A 45 1.12 15.12 4.96
CA ARG A 45 1.26 14.95 3.51
C ARG A 45 2.73 14.88 3.09
N TYR A 46 3.01 14.06 2.07
CA TYR A 46 4.34 13.97 1.47
C TYR A 46 4.97 15.34 1.17
N GLY A 47 6.21 15.52 1.63
CA GLY A 47 6.97 16.77 1.45
C GLY A 47 6.72 17.85 2.50
N GLN A 48 5.68 17.71 3.35
CA GLN A 48 5.40 18.61 4.47
C GLN A 48 6.16 18.18 5.74
N ALA A 49 6.02 18.98 6.81
CA ALA A 49 6.63 18.70 8.10
C ALA A 49 6.29 17.29 8.64
N HIS A 50 7.26 16.67 9.28
CA HIS A 50 7.09 15.37 9.94
C HIS A 50 6.29 15.52 11.24
N ALA A 51 5.87 14.38 11.80
CA ALA A 51 4.99 14.31 12.97
C ALA A 51 5.58 15.05 14.18
N GLU A 52 6.87 14.84 14.45
CA GLU A 52 7.60 15.42 15.56
C GLU A 52 7.59 16.95 15.49
N ARG A 53 7.88 17.51 14.31
CA ARG A 53 7.84 18.98 14.09
C ARG A 53 6.43 19.54 14.25
N ASN A 54 5.42 18.81 13.76
CA ASN A 54 4.03 19.22 13.92
C ASN A 54 3.58 19.15 15.38
N ALA A 55 4.01 18.14 16.13
CA ALA A 55 3.70 17.99 17.54
C ALA A 55 4.37 19.11 18.38
N LEU A 56 5.66 19.35 18.16
CA LEU A 56 6.39 20.42 18.84
C LEU A 56 5.81 21.80 18.53
N ALA A 57 5.45 22.07 17.26
CA ALA A 57 4.82 23.33 16.87
C ALA A 57 3.42 23.54 17.45
N SER A 58 2.74 22.46 17.85
CA SER A 58 1.41 22.51 18.46
C SER A 58 1.44 22.60 19.99
N CYS A 59 2.62 22.63 20.61
CA CYS A 59 2.74 22.70 22.05
C CYS A 59 2.09 23.96 22.62
N THR A 60 1.27 23.79 23.64
CA THR A 60 0.57 24.88 24.34
C THR A 60 1.40 25.54 25.43
N GLU A 61 2.54 24.95 25.75
CA GLU A 61 3.54 25.47 26.71
C GLU A 61 4.93 25.00 26.28
N ASP A 62 5.99 25.53 26.93
CA ASP A 62 7.38 25.16 26.64
C ASP A 62 7.60 23.65 26.80
N PRO A 63 8.04 22.92 25.73
CA PRO A 63 8.27 21.48 25.76
C PRO A 63 9.54 21.05 26.52
N GLN A 64 10.36 21.98 27.01
CA GLN A 64 11.57 21.64 27.74
C GLN A 64 11.26 20.69 28.91
N GLY A 65 11.99 19.58 29.00
CA GLY A 65 11.85 18.55 30.02
C GLY A 65 10.67 17.59 29.78
N ALA A 66 9.93 17.71 28.68
CA ALA A 66 8.81 16.83 28.33
C ALA A 66 9.26 15.45 27.83
N THR A 67 8.32 14.52 27.71
CA THR A 67 8.44 13.23 27.03
C THR A 67 7.75 13.30 25.68
N LEU A 68 8.43 12.85 24.63
CA LEU A 68 7.91 12.76 23.25
C LEU A 68 7.66 11.29 22.91
N TYR A 69 6.44 10.96 22.45
CA TYR A 69 6.03 9.64 21.99
C TYR A 69 5.86 9.66 20.47
N VAL A 70 6.66 8.85 19.77
CA VAL A 70 6.66 8.81 18.30
C VAL A 70 6.52 7.38 17.80
N THR A 71 5.66 7.16 16.80
CA THR A 71 5.36 5.80 16.30
C THR A 71 6.47 5.17 15.47
N LEU A 72 7.44 5.97 14.99
CA LEU A 72 8.60 5.52 14.21
C LEU A 72 9.84 6.29 14.65
N GLU A 73 11.02 5.66 14.55
CA GLU A 73 12.30 6.28 14.87
C GLU A 73 12.47 7.66 14.19
N PRO A 74 12.82 8.73 14.94
CA PRO A 74 13.04 10.05 14.38
C PRO A 74 14.16 10.09 13.36
N CYS A 75 13.91 10.72 12.21
CA CYS A 75 14.90 10.81 11.14
C CYS A 75 16.11 11.69 11.54
N CYS A 76 17.31 11.29 11.07
CA CYS A 76 18.60 11.93 11.37
C CYS A 76 19.33 12.44 10.12
N HIS A 77 18.67 12.47 8.95
CA HIS A 77 19.26 12.91 7.69
C HIS A 77 18.45 14.04 7.06
N TYR A 78 19.11 14.85 6.27
CA TYR A 78 18.46 15.87 5.45
C TYR A 78 17.80 15.23 4.25
N GLY A 79 16.48 15.36 4.19
CA GLY A 79 15.66 14.97 3.04
C GLY A 79 14.97 16.21 2.45
N LYS A 80 13.66 16.14 2.22
CA LYS A 80 12.84 17.33 1.91
C LYS A 80 12.63 18.22 3.13
N GLN A 81 12.80 17.67 4.31
CA GLN A 81 12.73 18.37 5.60
C GLN A 81 14.06 18.20 6.36
N PRO A 82 14.41 19.12 7.26
CA PRO A 82 15.56 18.95 8.14
C PRO A 82 15.31 17.80 9.15
N PRO A 83 16.37 17.20 9.71
CA PRO A 83 16.27 16.09 10.65
C PRO A 83 15.33 16.37 11.82
N CYS A 84 14.52 15.36 12.21
CA CYS A 84 13.64 15.50 13.38
C CYS A 84 14.43 15.40 14.70
N VAL A 85 15.54 14.68 14.72
CA VAL A 85 16.43 14.64 15.90
C VAL A 85 16.89 16.05 16.31
N ASP A 86 17.21 16.93 15.36
CA ASP A 86 17.62 18.31 15.67
C ASP A 86 16.47 19.07 16.35
N ALA A 87 15.25 18.97 15.82
CA ALA A 87 14.09 19.63 16.42
C ALA A 87 13.76 19.12 17.83
N ILE A 88 13.98 17.84 18.10
CA ILE A 88 13.80 17.23 19.44
C ILE A 88 14.86 17.78 20.42
N LEU A 89 16.10 17.88 19.98
CA LEU A 89 17.20 18.44 20.78
C LEU A 89 16.98 19.91 21.08
N ASP A 90 16.66 20.72 20.05
CA ASP A 90 16.40 22.16 20.19
C ASP A 90 15.23 22.46 21.13
N ALA A 91 14.23 21.58 21.16
CA ALA A 91 13.06 21.69 22.04
C ALA A 91 13.34 21.29 23.51
N GLY A 92 14.53 20.80 23.82
CA GLY A 92 14.91 20.41 25.17
C GLY A 92 14.10 19.22 25.72
N ILE A 93 13.65 18.31 24.84
CA ILE A 93 12.96 17.08 25.24
C ILE A 93 13.89 16.23 26.11
N HIS A 94 13.38 15.74 27.24
CA HIS A 94 14.17 14.92 28.19
C HIS A 94 14.10 13.42 27.88
N ARG A 95 12.95 12.94 27.40
CA ARG A 95 12.70 11.53 27.11
C ARG A 95 11.99 11.34 25.78
N VAL A 96 12.41 10.33 24.99
CA VAL A 96 11.76 9.93 23.76
C VAL A 96 11.33 8.47 23.84
N VAL A 97 10.06 8.19 23.54
CA VAL A 97 9.50 6.84 23.49
C VAL A 97 9.18 6.51 22.04
N VAL A 98 9.86 5.51 21.50
CA VAL A 98 9.78 5.10 20.09
C VAL A 98 8.95 3.82 19.96
N GLY A 99 8.01 3.81 19.01
CA GLY A 99 7.19 2.65 18.70
C GLY A 99 7.95 1.60 17.92
N SER A 100 8.48 1.96 16.77
CA SER A 100 9.20 1.05 15.85
C SER A 100 10.51 1.67 15.37
N ALA A 101 11.52 0.83 15.12
CA ALA A 101 12.73 1.23 14.42
C ALA A 101 12.45 1.50 12.94
N ASP A 102 13.18 2.43 12.32
CA ASP A 102 13.09 2.68 10.88
C ASP A 102 14.01 1.71 10.12
N PRO A 103 13.51 0.86 9.22
CA PRO A 103 14.34 -0.05 8.44
C PRO A 103 15.14 0.65 7.32
N ASN A 104 14.96 1.95 7.12
CA ASN A 104 15.70 2.73 6.15
C ASN A 104 17.20 2.77 6.51
N PRO A 105 18.13 2.28 5.66
CA PRO A 105 19.56 2.28 5.94
C PRO A 105 20.17 3.66 6.27
N LEU A 106 19.49 4.74 5.87
CA LEU A 106 19.88 6.11 6.20
C LEU A 106 19.56 6.48 7.65
N VAL A 107 18.59 5.83 8.28
CA VAL A 107 18.11 6.07 9.65
C VAL A 107 18.53 4.94 10.58
N ALA A 108 18.00 3.78 10.44
CA ALA A 108 18.27 2.48 11.09
C ALA A 108 19.13 2.56 12.38
N GLY A 109 18.54 2.97 13.48
CA GLY A 109 19.19 3.10 14.81
C GLY A 109 20.04 4.36 14.99
N LYS A 110 20.33 5.13 13.95
CA LYS A 110 21.19 6.33 14.03
C LYS A 110 20.48 7.49 14.72
N GLY A 111 19.18 7.67 14.51
CA GLY A 111 18.38 8.68 15.17
C GLY A 111 18.37 8.48 16.68
N ILE A 112 18.10 7.27 17.12
CA ILE A 112 18.14 6.85 18.52
C ILE A 112 19.54 7.03 19.12
N ALA A 113 20.58 6.63 18.41
CA ALA A 113 21.97 6.78 18.87
C ALA A 113 22.35 8.26 19.08
N ILE A 114 21.96 9.16 18.18
CA ILE A 114 22.19 10.61 18.31
C ILE A 114 21.45 11.15 19.54
N LEU A 115 20.19 10.82 19.75
CA LEU A 115 19.42 11.28 20.90
C LEU A 115 20.07 10.84 22.23
N ARG A 116 20.48 9.57 22.34
CA ARG A 116 21.19 9.04 23.51
C ARG A 116 22.53 9.72 23.75
N ALA A 117 23.30 9.99 22.70
CA ALA A 117 24.58 10.68 22.79
C ALA A 117 24.45 12.12 23.34
N HIS A 118 23.26 12.75 23.17
CA HIS A 118 22.95 14.06 23.74
C HIS A 118 22.25 13.99 25.12
N GLY A 119 22.23 12.81 25.76
CA GLY A 119 21.67 12.65 27.11
C GLY A 119 20.17 12.47 27.20
N ILE A 120 19.47 12.25 26.08
CA ILE A 120 18.04 11.95 26.08
C ILE A 120 17.81 10.49 26.51
N ASP A 121 16.88 10.25 27.43
CA ASP A 121 16.41 8.91 27.79
C ASP A 121 15.52 8.35 26.65
N VAL A 122 15.95 7.24 26.03
CA VAL A 122 15.22 6.64 24.89
C VAL A 122 14.72 5.24 25.24
N THR A 123 13.39 5.08 25.27
CA THR A 123 12.68 3.80 25.37
C THR A 123 12.21 3.36 24.00
N GLU A 124 12.50 2.13 23.59
CA GLU A 124 12.20 1.59 22.27
C GLU A 124 11.13 0.49 22.32
N ASN A 125 10.55 0.16 21.16
CA ASN A 125 9.67 -0.99 20.93
C ASN A 125 8.34 -0.94 21.71
N VAL A 126 7.83 0.26 21.99
CA VAL A 126 6.53 0.42 22.66
C VAL A 126 5.39 0.26 21.64
N LEU A 127 4.65 -0.82 21.74
CA LEU A 127 3.62 -1.25 20.77
C LEU A 127 4.21 -1.46 19.36
N GLN A 128 5.39 -2.07 19.29
CA GLN A 128 6.14 -2.27 18.05
C GLN A 128 5.27 -2.96 16.97
N GLU A 129 4.61 -4.07 17.29
CA GLU A 129 3.80 -4.81 16.33
C GLU A 129 2.68 -3.95 15.72
N GLU A 130 2.06 -3.07 16.53
CA GLU A 130 1.02 -2.15 16.05
C GLU A 130 1.61 -1.06 15.14
N CYS A 131 2.80 -0.56 15.47
CA CYS A 131 3.54 0.44 14.69
C CYS A 131 4.04 -0.15 13.37
N ASP A 132 4.59 -1.36 13.38
CA ASP A 132 5.04 -2.09 12.19
C ASP A 132 3.87 -2.36 11.24
N ALA A 133 2.76 -2.85 11.76
CA ALA A 133 1.54 -3.12 10.99
C ALA A 133 0.98 -1.86 10.29
N LEU A 134 1.12 -0.69 10.93
CA LEU A 134 0.72 0.58 10.34
C LEU A 134 1.55 0.92 9.10
N ASN A 135 2.86 0.66 9.14
CA ASN A 135 3.85 1.09 8.16
C ASN A 135 4.39 -0.03 7.26
N LYS A 136 3.74 -1.21 7.19
CA LYS A 136 4.19 -2.35 6.39
C LYS A 136 4.45 -2.01 4.91
N VAL A 137 3.67 -1.10 4.33
CA VAL A 137 3.86 -0.59 2.95
C VAL A 137 5.20 0.15 2.85
N PHE A 138 5.45 1.09 3.74
CA PHE A 138 6.69 1.85 3.77
C PHE A 138 7.90 0.92 4.01
N PHE A 139 7.80 0.00 4.95
CA PHE A 139 8.88 -0.95 5.27
C PHE A 139 9.24 -1.82 4.06
N HIS A 140 8.24 -2.35 3.37
CA HIS A 140 8.47 -3.10 2.15
C HIS A 140 9.15 -2.24 1.08
N TYR A 141 8.59 -1.05 0.80
CA TYR A 141 9.09 -0.19 -0.26
C TYR A 141 10.50 0.34 0.03
N ILE A 142 10.79 0.77 1.26
CA ILE A 142 12.10 1.35 1.58
C ILE A 142 13.23 0.33 1.53
N THR A 143 12.94 -0.95 1.80
CA THR A 143 13.91 -2.05 1.79
C THR A 143 14.06 -2.68 0.40
N THR A 144 12.98 -2.82 -0.37
CA THR A 144 13.01 -3.53 -1.67
C THR A 144 13.06 -2.61 -2.87
N LYS A 145 12.67 -1.34 -2.70
CA LYS A 145 12.44 -0.36 -3.77
C LYS A 145 11.36 -0.78 -4.78
N ARG A 146 10.53 -1.76 -4.43
CA ARG A 146 9.40 -2.25 -5.22
C ARG A 146 8.08 -1.94 -4.48
N PRO A 147 6.97 -1.71 -5.21
CA PRO A 147 5.65 -1.49 -4.58
C PRO A 147 5.23 -2.67 -3.70
N PHE A 148 4.58 -2.37 -2.57
CA PHE A 148 3.81 -3.35 -1.81
C PHE A 148 2.50 -3.65 -2.54
N VAL A 149 2.29 -4.88 -2.97
CA VAL A 149 1.08 -5.29 -3.71
C VAL A 149 0.09 -5.96 -2.78
N SER A 150 -1.11 -5.38 -2.67
CA SER A 150 -2.26 -6.01 -2.01
C SER A 150 -3.23 -6.49 -3.08
N MET A 151 -3.35 -7.82 -3.23
CA MET A 151 -4.34 -8.44 -4.12
C MET A 151 -5.71 -8.39 -3.47
N LYS A 152 -6.67 -7.76 -4.13
CA LYS A 152 -8.05 -7.65 -3.65
C LYS A 152 -9.01 -8.32 -4.62
N TYR A 153 -9.88 -9.16 -4.11
CA TYR A 153 -11.02 -9.67 -4.87
C TYR A 153 -12.28 -9.72 -4.02
N ALA A 154 -13.44 -9.67 -4.69
CA ALA A 154 -14.74 -9.90 -4.07
C ALA A 154 -15.36 -11.13 -4.70
N MET A 155 -15.77 -12.10 -3.89
CA MET A 155 -16.32 -13.36 -4.34
C MET A 155 -17.55 -13.78 -3.53
N THR A 156 -18.31 -14.70 -4.10
CA THR A 156 -19.34 -15.46 -3.37
C THR A 156 -18.70 -16.48 -2.44
N MET A 157 -19.47 -17.06 -1.52
CA MET A 157 -18.99 -18.09 -0.60
C MET A 157 -18.54 -19.37 -1.31
N ASP A 158 -19.05 -19.64 -2.52
CA ASP A 158 -18.62 -20.73 -3.40
C ASP A 158 -17.51 -20.31 -4.38
N GLY A 159 -16.80 -19.17 -4.11
CA GLY A 159 -15.58 -18.76 -4.80
C GLY A 159 -15.79 -18.19 -6.20
N LYS A 160 -16.90 -17.52 -6.48
CA LYS A 160 -17.17 -16.95 -7.81
C LYS A 160 -17.10 -15.44 -7.81
N ILE A 161 -16.40 -14.85 -8.80
CA ILE A 161 -16.29 -13.39 -9.01
C ILE A 161 -17.27 -12.86 -10.07
N ALA A 162 -17.96 -13.75 -10.78
CA ALA A 162 -19.03 -13.44 -11.71
C ALA A 162 -19.96 -14.65 -11.87
N THR A 163 -21.17 -14.44 -12.36
CA THR A 163 -22.06 -15.52 -12.79
C THR A 163 -21.54 -16.19 -14.07
N TYR A 164 -22.13 -17.31 -14.48
CA TYR A 164 -21.77 -17.99 -15.75
C TYR A 164 -22.01 -17.10 -16.98
N THR A 165 -22.88 -16.09 -16.88
CA THR A 165 -23.14 -15.09 -17.94
C THR A 165 -22.14 -13.92 -17.91
N GLY A 166 -21.23 -13.88 -16.94
CA GLY A 166 -20.25 -12.80 -16.75
C GLY A 166 -20.75 -11.61 -15.91
N ALA A 167 -21.98 -11.64 -15.39
CA ALA A 167 -22.49 -10.57 -14.53
C ALA A 167 -21.77 -10.57 -13.17
N SER A 168 -21.14 -9.44 -12.79
CA SER A 168 -20.33 -9.27 -11.57
C SER A 168 -20.89 -8.24 -10.57
N LYS A 169 -21.90 -7.46 -10.94
CA LYS A 169 -22.44 -6.34 -10.14
C LYS A 169 -23.79 -6.68 -9.53
N TRP A 170 -23.99 -6.69 -8.18
CA TRP A 170 -22.99 -6.49 -7.14
C TRP A 170 -22.85 -7.79 -6.33
N ILE A 171 -21.62 -8.25 -6.13
CA ILE A 171 -21.35 -9.44 -5.30
C ILE A 171 -21.49 -9.06 -3.83
N THR A 172 -20.71 -8.08 -3.37
CA THR A 172 -20.69 -7.62 -1.98
C THR A 172 -21.61 -6.42 -1.74
N GLY A 173 -21.97 -6.19 -0.48
CA GLY A 173 -22.81 -5.09 -0.05
C GLY A 173 -22.10 -3.73 -0.05
N GLU A 174 -22.85 -2.68 0.29
CA GLU A 174 -22.38 -1.30 0.25
C GLU A 174 -21.24 -1.03 1.23
N ILE A 175 -21.31 -1.56 2.45
CA ILE A 175 -20.28 -1.37 3.48
C ILE A 175 -18.93 -1.90 2.99
N ALA A 176 -18.90 -3.10 2.42
CA ALA A 176 -17.69 -3.68 1.83
C ALA A 176 -17.18 -2.86 0.64
N ARG A 177 -18.07 -2.39 -0.26
CA ARG A 177 -17.68 -1.52 -1.38
C ARG A 177 -17.11 -0.17 -0.89
N ASN A 178 -17.67 0.43 0.16
CA ASN A 178 -17.14 1.66 0.76
C ASN A 178 -15.76 1.41 1.41
N HIS A 179 -15.55 0.22 1.99
CA HIS A 179 -14.22 -0.17 2.47
C HIS A 179 -13.22 -0.24 1.32
N VAL A 180 -13.57 -0.82 0.17
CA VAL A 180 -12.71 -0.83 -1.04
C VAL A 180 -12.38 0.59 -1.52
N GLN A 181 -13.31 1.56 -1.44
CA GLN A 181 -13.01 2.95 -1.80
C GLN A 181 -11.95 3.56 -0.87
N ARG A 182 -11.98 3.23 0.43
CA ARG A 182 -10.91 3.61 1.36
C ARG A 182 -9.57 2.97 1.01
N GLN A 183 -9.55 1.73 0.54
CA GLN A 183 -8.32 1.10 0.03
C GLN A 183 -7.80 1.82 -1.22
N ARG A 184 -8.66 2.19 -2.17
CA ARG A 184 -8.26 2.98 -3.35
C ARG A 184 -7.66 4.34 -2.98
N HIS A 185 -8.12 4.97 -1.90
CA HIS A 185 -7.50 6.18 -1.35
C HIS A 185 -6.12 5.88 -0.73
N ARG A 186 -6.01 4.75 -0.03
CA ARG A 186 -4.80 4.36 0.72
C ARG A 186 -3.64 4.01 -0.21
N PHE A 187 -3.87 3.19 -1.22
CA PHE A 187 -2.83 2.71 -2.13
C PHE A 187 -2.48 3.74 -3.19
N ARG A 188 -1.19 3.83 -3.55
CA ARG A 188 -0.70 4.80 -4.54
C ARG A 188 -1.14 4.44 -5.94
N GLY A 189 -1.19 3.16 -6.29
CA GLY A 189 -1.63 2.65 -7.59
C GLY A 189 -2.79 1.67 -7.47
N ILE A 190 -3.56 1.54 -8.54
CA ILE A 190 -4.55 0.48 -8.77
C ILE A 190 -4.18 -0.26 -10.05
N MET A 191 -4.08 -1.59 -9.99
CA MET A 191 -3.66 -2.41 -11.12
C MET A 191 -4.74 -3.38 -11.52
N VAL A 192 -5.03 -3.44 -12.83
CA VAL A 192 -5.98 -4.37 -13.44
C VAL A 192 -5.41 -4.92 -14.75
N GLY A 193 -5.93 -6.05 -15.21
CA GLY A 193 -5.69 -6.55 -16.57
C GLY A 193 -6.65 -5.93 -17.59
N VAL A 194 -6.25 -5.92 -18.86
CA VAL A 194 -7.09 -5.44 -19.97
C VAL A 194 -8.45 -6.14 -20.03
N GLY A 195 -8.53 -7.41 -19.61
CA GLY A 195 -9.81 -8.13 -19.54
C GLY A 195 -10.85 -7.45 -18.65
N THR A 196 -10.43 -6.80 -17.55
CA THR A 196 -11.32 -6.00 -16.70
C THR A 196 -11.81 -4.75 -17.40
N ILE A 197 -10.96 -4.09 -18.19
CA ILE A 197 -11.37 -2.92 -18.98
C ILE A 197 -12.38 -3.32 -20.05
N LEU A 198 -12.13 -4.40 -20.76
CA LEU A 198 -13.04 -4.90 -21.82
C LEU A 198 -14.39 -5.37 -21.30
N ALA A 199 -14.44 -5.91 -20.08
CA ALA A 199 -15.66 -6.45 -19.48
C ALA A 199 -16.52 -5.37 -18.80
N ASP A 200 -15.90 -4.46 -18.05
CA ASP A 200 -16.60 -3.59 -17.10
C ASP A 200 -16.47 -2.09 -17.41
N ASP A 201 -15.54 -1.69 -18.26
CA ASP A 201 -15.16 -0.29 -18.54
C ASP A 201 -15.12 0.59 -17.28
N PRO A 202 -14.33 0.23 -16.26
CA PRO A 202 -14.35 0.90 -14.98
C PRO A 202 -13.54 2.21 -15.00
N LEU A 203 -13.96 3.21 -14.21
CA LEU A 203 -13.17 4.42 -13.98
C LEU A 203 -11.90 4.19 -13.12
N LEU A 204 -11.89 3.18 -12.26
CA LEU A 204 -10.79 2.88 -11.31
C LEU A 204 -10.39 4.06 -10.41
N THR A 205 -11.33 4.89 -10.05
CA THR A 205 -11.16 6.06 -9.19
C THR A 205 -11.57 5.80 -7.74
N CYS A 206 -11.12 6.67 -6.85
CA CYS A 206 -11.61 6.76 -5.48
C CYS A 206 -12.86 7.66 -5.45
N ARG A 207 -13.94 7.19 -4.80
CA ARG A 207 -15.23 7.91 -4.75
C ARG A 207 -15.62 8.38 -3.35
N ILE A 208 -14.66 8.43 -2.42
CA ILE A 208 -14.89 9.06 -1.13
C ILE A 208 -14.64 10.56 -1.23
N GLU A 209 -15.44 11.35 -0.51
CA GLU A 209 -15.26 12.79 -0.46
C GLU A 209 -13.86 13.14 0.10
N GLY A 210 -13.18 14.07 -0.56
CA GLY A 210 -11.81 14.45 -0.22
C GLY A 210 -10.77 13.36 -0.43
N GLY A 211 -11.12 12.25 -1.08
CA GLY A 211 -10.19 11.16 -1.37
C GLY A 211 -9.23 11.50 -2.52
N ARG A 212 -8.14 10.73 -2.60
CA ARG A 212 -7.17 10.81 -3.70
C ARG A 212 -7.36 9.64 -4.64
N ASP A 213 -7.38 9.92 -5.95
CA ASP A 213 -7.35 8.87 -6.97
C ASP A 213 -5.99 8.17 -7.01
N PRO A 214 -5.96 6.84 -7.13
CA PRO A 214 -4.74 6.10 -7.39
C PRO A 214 -4.28 6.29 -8.84
N VAL A 215 -2.99 6.11 -9.10
CA VAL A 215 -2.45 5.94 -10.46
C VAL A 215 -3.02 4.64 -11.03
N ARG A 216 -3.67 4.71 -12.18
CA ARG A 216 -4.25 3.54 -12.85
C ARG A 216 -3.19 2.81 -13.67
N ILE A 217 -3.05 1.51 -13.47
CA ILE A 217 -2.06 0.66 -14.13
C ILE A 217 -2.82 -0.47 -14.81
N ILE A 218 -2.80 -0.48 -16.13
CA ILE A 218 -3.48 -1.48 -16.95
C ILE A 218 -2.44 -2.40 -17.58
N CYS A 219 -2.43 -3.68 -17.19
CA CYS A 219 -1.60 -4.70 -17.83
C CYS A 219 -2.25 -5.15 -19.13
N ASP A 220 -1.68 -4.73 -20.26
CA ASP A 220 -2.21 -4.96 -21.61
C ASP A 220 -1.10 -5.32 -22.59
N THR A 221 -0.71 -6.58 -22.62
CA THR A 221 0.40 -7.11 -23.41
C THR A 221 0.41 -6.61 -24.88
N HIS A 222 -0.77 -6.48 -25.49
CA HIS A 222 -0.91 -6.19 -26.92
C HIS A 222 -1.59 -4.84 -27.25
N LEU A 223 -1.77 -3.93 -26.26
CA LEU A 223 -2.51 -2.68 -26.42
C LEU A 223 -3.90 -2.88 -27.03
N ARG A 224 -4.75 -3.66 -26.36
CA ARG A 224 -6.14 -3.94 -26.75
C ARG A 224 -7.16 -3.07 -26.02
N THR A 225 -6.70 -2.26 -25.06
CA THR A 225 -7.55 -1.31 -24.32
C THR A 225 -8.25 -0.38 -25.32
N PRO A 226 -9.57 -0.30 -25.35
CA PRO A 226 -10.26 0.59 -26.28
C PRO A 226 -9.91 2.05 -26.01
N LEU A 227 -9.64 2.84 -27.07
CA LEU A 227 -9.36 4.29 -26.93
C LEU A 227 -10.53 5.05 -26.32
N GLN A 228 -11.76 4.53 -26.47
CA GLN A 228 -13.00 5.10 -25.91
C GLN A 228 -13.28 4.63 -24.48
N SER A 229 -12.43 3.76 -23.91
CA SER A 229 -12.61 3.33 -22.51
C SER A 229 -12.45 4.50 -21.53
N GLN A 230 -13.21 4.44 -20.43
CA GLN A 230 -13.20 5.51 -19.42
C GLN A 230 -11.81 5.81 -18.89
N VAL A 231 -10.95 4.79 -18.71
CA VAL A 231 -9.59 4.97 -18.23
C VAL A 231 -8.70 5.74 -19.21
N VAL A 232 -8.90 5.59 -20.51
CA VAL A 232 -8.17 6.33 -21.57
C VAL A 232 -8.75 7.74 -21.71
N MET A 233 -10.06 7.89 -21.85
CA MET A 233 -10.71 9.19 -22.05
C MET A 233 -10.46 10.16 -20.88
N THR A 234 -10.25 9.65 -19.68
CA THR A 234 -9.98 10.47 -18.48
C THR A 234 -8.50 10.48 -18.08
N ALA A 235 -7.59 10.04 -18.95
CA ALA A 235 -6.18 9.91 -18.61
C ALA A 235 -5.47 11.25 -18.31
N LYS A 236 -5.98 12.35 -18.86
CA LYS A 236 -5.48 13.71 -18.57
C LYS A 236 -5.86 14.21 -17.16
N GLN A 237 -6.95 13.67 -16.56
CA GLN A 237 -7.38 14.04 -15.20
C GLN A 237 -6.84 13.08 -14.15
N VAL A 238 -6.81 11.78 -14.46
CA VAL A 238 -6.33 10.74 -13.54
C VAL A 238 -5.16 10.00 -14.20
N PRO A 239 -3.96 10.04 -13.63
CA PRO A 239 -2.78 9.41 -14.21
C PRO A 239 -3.04 7.94 -14.56
N THR A 240 -2.75 7.57 -15.82
CA THR A 240 -3.01 6.24 -16.37
C THR A 240 -1.77 5.70 -17.08
N ILE A 241 -1.33 4.52 -16.67
CA ILE A 241 -0.20 3.79 -17.22
C ILE A 241 -0.74 2.56 -17.94
N LEU A 242 -0.37 2.38 -19.21
CA LEU A 242 -0.56 1.13 -19.95
C LEU A 242 0.79 0.38 -19.98
N ALA A 243 0.84 -0.74 -19.26
CA ALA A 243 1.99 -1.64 -19.25
C ALA A 243 1.83 -2.66 -20.39
N THR A 244 2.75 -2.66 -21.35
CA THR A 244 2.58 -3.41 -22.61
C THR A 244 3.88 -3.98 -23.13
N CYS A 245 3.79 -5.06 -23.93
CA CYS A 245 4.89 -5.59 -24.73
C CYS A 245 4.83 -5.12 -26.21
N CYS A 246 3.81 -4.33 -26.56
CA CYS A 246 3.62 -3.82 -27.90
C CYS A 246 4.61 -2.68 -28.19
N GLY A 247 5.58 -2.91 -29.06
CA GLY A 247 6.58 -1.92 -29.49
C GLY A 247 6.17 -1.05 -30.67
N ASP A 248 4.91 -1.13 -31.15
CA ASP A 248 4.42 -0.35 -32.29
C ASP A 248 4.22 1.13 -31.92
N PRO A 249 5.04 2.07 -32.46
CA PRO A 249 4.99 3.47 -32.10
C PRO A 249 3.68 4.16 -32.54
N GLU A 250 3.10 3.76 -33.68
CA GLU A 250 1.86 4.36 -34.19
C GLU A 250 0.68 4.03 -33.26
N LYS A 251 0.61 2.76 -32.84
CA LYS A 251 -0.39 2.30 -31.89
C LYS A 251 -0.25 2.97 -30.52
N GLN A 252 1.00 3.13 -30.04
CA GLN A 252 1.29 3.81 -28.78
C GLN A 252 0.92 5.30 -28.81
N ALA A 253 1.19 5.98 -29.95
CA ALA A 253 0.96 7.42 -30.10
C ALA A 253 -0.48 7.82 -29.82
N ALA A 254 -1.47 7.02 -30.20
CA ALA A 254 -2.88 7.30 -29.95
C ALA A 254 -3.20 7.37 -28.44
N TYR A 255 -2.65 6.46 -27.64
CA TYR A 255 -2.83 6.48 -26.18
C TYR A 255 -2.06 7.63 -25.51
N GLN A 256 -0.85 7.94 -25.99
CA GLN A 256 -0.06 9.07 -25.47
C GLN A 256 -0.75 10.40 -25.75
N GLN A 257 -1.37 10.59 -26.91
CA GLN A 257 -2.18 11.77 -27.23
C GLN A 257 -3.42 11.88 -26.34
N ALA A 258 -4.03 10.75 -25.96
CA ALA A 258 -5.12 10.70 -25.00
C ALA A 258 -4.68 11.06 -23.56
N GLY A 259 -3.37 11.07 -23.28
CA GLY A 259 -2.79 11.39 -21.97
C GLY A 259 -2.34 10.17 -21.16
N CYS A 260 -2.40 8.97 -21.75
CA CYS A 260 -1.84 7.78 -21.13
C CYS A 260 -0.33 7.78 -21.24
N ARG A 261 0.32 7.24 -20.21
CA ARG A 261 1.73 6.90 -20.27
C ARG A 261 1.88 5.43 -20.66
N ILE A 262 2.83 5.15 -21.56
CA ILE A 262 3.16 3.78 -21.99
C ILE A 262 4.42 3.33 -21.27
N LEU A 263 4.38 2.15 -20.66
CA LEU A 263 5.54 1.41 -20.19
C LEU A 263 5.72 0.19 -21.08
N CYS A 264 6.74 0.22 -21.95
CA CYS A 264 7.13 -0.94 -22.74
C CYS A 264 7.97 -1.87 -21.87
N LEU A 265 7.53 -3.11 -21.76
CA LEU A 265 8.10 -4.15 -20.93
C LEU A 265 8.35 -5.41 -21.74
N GLU A 266 9.25 -6.24 -21.26
CA GLU A 266 9.47 -7.56 -21.84
C GLU A 266 8.24 -8.46 -21.64
N GLU A 267 8.09 -9.40 -22.56
CA GLU A 267 7.09 -10.44 -22.44
C GLU A 267 7.62 -11.59 -21.59
N HIS A 268 6.81 -12.06 -20.66
CA HIS A 268 7.09 -13.24 -19.86
C HIS A 268 5.86 -14.16 -19.84
N CYS A 269 6.03 -15.41 -20.32
CA CYS A 269 4.94 -16.39 -20.39
C CYS A 269 3.67 -15.87 -21.09
N GLY A 270 3.80 -15.11 -22.18
CA GLY A 270 2.67 -14.55 -22.94
C GLY A 270 2.03 -13.31 -22.33
N HIS A 271 2.62 -12.76 -21.28
CA HIS A 271 2.12 -11.60 -20.54
C HIS A 271 3.22 -10.57 -20.27
N VAL A 272 2.82 -9.38 -19.84
CA VAL A 272 3.73 -8.34 -19.33
C VAL A 272 4.57 -8.91 -18.18
N ASN A 273 5.89 -8.70 -18.22
CA ASN A 273 6.78 -9.05 -17.11
C ASN A 273 6.45 -8.20 -15.87
N LEU A 274 5.78 -8.83 -14.90
CA LEU A 274 5.31 -8.13 -13.69
C LEU A 274 6.45 -7.74 -12.75
N LEU A 275 7.56 -8.48 -12.70
CA LEU A 275 8.73 -8.09 -11.90
C LEU A 275 9.36 -6.82 -12.44
N GLN A 276 9.59 -6.75 -13.75
CA GLN A 276 10.10 -5.55 -14.41
C GLN A 276 9.14 -4.35 -14.22
N LEU A 277 7.83 -4.61 -14.28
CA LEU A 277 6.82 -3.57 -13.98
C LEU A 277 6.97 -3.04 -12.56
N MET A 278 7.12 -3.91 -11.55
CA MET A 278 7.30 -3.47 -10.16
C MET A 278 8.57 -2.64 -9.97
N GLU A 279 9.66 -2.98 -10.65
CA GLU A 279 10.91 -2.21 -10.60
C GLU A 279 10.74 -0.80 -11.16
N GLN A 280 10.12 -0.68 -12.36
CA GLN A 280 9.86 0.63 -12.96
C GLN A 280 8.91 1.48 -12.13
N LEU A 281 7.84 0.91 -11.61
CA LEU A 281 6.89 1.63 -10.76
C LEU A 281 7.53 2.07 -9.44
N GLY A 282 8.41 1.26 -8.86
CA GLY A 282 9.16 1.60 -7.66
C GLY A 282 10.11 2.80 -7.88
N GLN A 283 10.81 2.84 -9.02
CA GLN A 283 11.66 4.00 -9.40
C GLN A 283 10.84 5.29 -9.53
N GLU A 284 9.56 5.19 -9.85
CA GLU A 284 8.62 6.31 -9.94
C GLU A 284 7.94 6.66 -8.62
N GLN A 285 8.43 6.10 -7.51
CA GLN A 285 7.88 6.32 -6.18
C GLN A 285 6.41 5.87 -6.02
N ILE A 286 5.97 4.90 -6.79
CA ILE A 286 4.73 4.17 -6.55
C ILE A 286 5.06 3.08 -5.53
N ASP A 287 4.82 3.37 -4.25
CA ASP A 287 5.18 2.51 -3.12
C ASP A 287 4.21 1.35 -2.87
N SER A 288 3.01 1.44 -3.44
CA SER A 288 1.93 0.49 -3.15
C SER A 288 0.93 0.36 -4.28
N ILE A 289 0.42 -0.85 -4.47
CA ILE A 289 -0.55 -1.20 -5.50
C ILE A 289 -1.70 -2.00 -4.91
N LEU A 290 -2.93 -1.54 -5.16
CA LEU A 290 -4.13 -2.34 -5.00
C LEU A 290 -4.38 -3.11 -6.31
N LEU A 291 -4.12 -4.42 -6.31
CA LEU A 291 -4.38 -5.28 -7.45
C LEU A 291 -5.85 -5.70 -7.43
N GLU A 292 -6.66 -5.14 -8.32
CA GLU A 292 -8.07 -5.49 -8.55
C GLU A 292 -8.23 -6.26 -9.87
N GLY A 293 -7.38 -7.25 -10.09
CA GLY A 293 -7.34 -8.05 -11.31
C GLY A 293 -8.46 -9.09 -11.42
N GLY A 294 -8.64 -9.64 -12.62
CA GLY A 294 -9.33 -10.91 -12.83
C GLY A 294 -8.43 -12.09 -12.51
N GLY A 295 -8.99 -13.31 -12.55
CA GLY A 295 -8.32 -14.53 -12.13
C GLY A 295 -6.95 -14.78 -12.79
N THR A 296 -6.82 -14.49 -14.09
CA THR A 296 -5.56 -14.65 -14.83
C THR A 296 -4.44 -13.73 -14.31
N LEU A 297 -4.72 -12.41 -14.12
CA LEU A 297 -3.72 -11.49 -13.61
C LEU A 297 -3.37 -11.78 -12.16
N ASN A 298 -4.35 -12.17 -11.35
CA ASN A 298 -4.12 -12.57 -9.96
C ASN A 298 -3.20 -13.81 -9.87
N TRP A 299 -3.39 -14.80 -10.76
CA TRP A 299 -2.49 -15.95 -10.85
C TRP A 299 -1.08 -15.52 -11.24
N SER A 300 -0.93 -14.77 -12.34
CA SER A 300 0.38 -14.28 -12.81
C SER A 300 1.10 -13.47 -11.73
N ALA A 301 0.38 -12.68 -10.94
CA ALA A 301 0.95 -11.91 -9.84
C ALA A 301 1.45 -12.79 -8.68
N LEU A 302 0.72 -13.85 -8.32
CA LEU A 302 1.17 -14.83 -7.34
C LEU A 302 2.38 -15.61 -7.85
N GLU A 303 2.31 -16.11 -9.08
CA GLU A 303 3.39 -16.87 -9.71
C GLU A 303 4.68 -16.03 -9.84
N SER A 304 4.56 -14.75 -10.12
CA SER A 304 5.69 -13.79 -10.16
C SER A 304 6.25 -13.40 -8.79
N GLY A 305 5.63 -13.82 -7.67
CA GLY A 305 6.12 -13.51 -6.33
C GLY A 305 5.91 -12.06 -5.89
N ILE A 306 5.07 -11.27 -6.59
CA ILE A 306 4.92 -9.83 -6.35
C ILE A 306 3.85 -9.46 -5.32
N VAL A 307 3.06 -10.42 -4.81
CA VAL A 307 1.94 -10.16 -3.89
C VAL A 307 2.38 -10.33 -2.44
N GLN A 308 2.25 -9.31 -1.61
CA GLN A 308 2.54 -9.38 -0.17
C GLN A 308 1.30 -9.65 0.66
N GLN A 309 0.13 -9.21 0.19
CA GLN A 309 -1.12 -9.31 0.96
C GLN A 309 -2.29 -9.72 0.06
N VAL A 310 -3.21 -10.47 0.62
CA VAL A 310 -4.53 -10.78 0.03
C VAL A 310 -5.63 -10.15 0.86
N GLN A 311 -6.61 -9.52 0.20
CA GLN A 311 -7.86 -9.01 0.76
C GLN A 311 -9.03 -9.71 0.07
N ALA A 312 -9.54 -10.77 0.68
CA ALA A 312 -10.68 -11.54 0.18
C ALA A 312 -11.99 -11.02 0.80
N TYR A 313 -12.83 -10.39 -0.01
CA TYR A 313 -14.19 -9.99 0.38
C TYR A 313 -15.16 -11.10 0.00
N ILE A 314 -15.80 -11.72 0.97
CA ILE A 314 -16.66 -12.88 0.79
C ILE A 314 -18.10 -12.51 1.09
N ALA A 315 -18.96 -12.58 0.07
CA ALA A 315 -20.39 -12.37 0.24
C ALA A 315 -21.10 -13.69 0.61
N PRO A 316 -22.09 -13.67 1.51
CA PRO A 316 -22.89 -14.84 1.87
C PRO A 316 -23.90 -15.18 0.75
N LYS A 317 -23.38 -15.51 -0.42
CA LYS A 317 -24.12 -15.85 -1.64
C LYS A 317 -23.48 -17.08 -2.29
N LEU A 318 -24.26 -17.78 -3.12
CA LEU A 318 -23.80 -18.88 -3.95
C LEU A 318 -24.25 -18.62 -5.40
N PHE A 319 -23.30 -18.66 -6.35
CA PHE A 319 -23.60 -18.50 -7.77
C PHE A 319 -23.62 -19.83 -8.52
N GLY A 320 -22.77 -20.79 -8.12
CA GLY A 320 -22.58 -22.01 -8.88
C GLY A 320 -22.02 -21.78 -10.28
N GLY A 321 -22.20 -22.76 -11.16
CA GLY A 321 -21.77 -22.69 -12.56
C GLY A 321 -20.34 -23.19 -12.76
N ARG A 322 -20.16 -24.19 -13.64
CA ARG A 322 -18.84 -24.74 -13.99
C ARG A 322 -17.92 -23.66 -14.56
N ASP A 323 -18.45 -22.83 -15.46
CA ASP A 323 -17.71 -21.83 -16.24
C ASP A 323 -17.75 -20.43 -15.59
N ALA A 324 -18.33 -20.33 -14.38
CA ALA A 324 -18.30 -19.09 -13.60
C ALA A 324 -16.89 -18.82 -13.08
N LYS A 325 -16.38 -17.60 -13.33
CA LYS A 325 -15.00 -17.21 -13.06
C LYS A 325 -14.65 -17.25 -11.58
N ALA A 326 -13.43 -17.72 -11.29
CA ALA A 326 -12.83 -17.73 -9.97
C ALA A 326 -11.91 -16.51 -9.74
N PRO A 327 -11.62 -16.12 -8.48
CA PRO A 327 -10.72 -15.01 -8.19
C PRO A 327 -9.27 -15.27 -8.60
N ILE A 328 -8.87 -16.53 -8.68
CA ILE A 328 -7.52 -16.96 -9.08
C ILE A 328 -7.71 -18.09 -10.10
N GLU A 329 -7.21 -17.87 -11.31
CA GLU A 329 -7.26 -18.80 -12.45
C GLU A 329 -5.83 -19.04 -12.95
N GLY A 330 -5.64 -19.81 -14.03
CA GLY A 330 -4.34 -20.11 -14.60
C GLY A 330 -3.99 -21.57 -14.50
N ALA A 331 -2.69 -21.92 -14.52
CA ALA A 331 -2.25 -23.33 -14.50
C ALA A 331 -2.59 -24.05 -13.18
N GLY A 332 -2.69 -23.28 -12.09
CA GLY A 332 -2.88 -23.83 -10.75
C GLY A 332 -1.65 -24.55 -10.19
N VAL A 333 -1.76 -25.09 -9.00
CA VAL A 333 -0.69 -25.86 -8.35
C VAL A 333 -0.95 -27.37 -8.53
N PRO A 334 0.11 -28.19 -8.75
CA PRO A 334 -0.06 -29.61 -9.02
C PRO A 334 -0.45 -30.43 -7.78
N LEU A 335 -0.11 -29.96 -6.58
CA LEU A 335 -0.34 -30.65 -5.32
C LEU A 335 -0.71 -29.65 -4.23
N PRO A 336 -1.50 -30.05 -3.20
CA PRO A 336 -1.85 -29.16 -2.08
C PRO A 336 -0.64 -28.57 -1.36
N ASP A 337 0.46 -29.31 -1.24
CA ASP A 337 1.69 -28.84 -0.58
C ASP A 337 2.46 -27.76 -1.39
N ALA A 338 2.17 -27.61 -2.68
CA ALA A 338 2.71 -26.55 -3.52
C ALA A 338 1.89 -25.26 -3.47
N ALA A 339 0.84 -25.21 -2.66
CA ALA A 339 -0.03 -24.04 -2.55
C ALA A 339 0.71 -22.81 -1.98
N PHE A 340 0.36 -21.63 -2.45
CA PHE A 340 0.68 -20.37 -1.78
C PHE A 340 -0.03 -20.36 -0.43
N ARG A 341 0.73 -20.25 0.67
CA ARG A 341 0.17 -20.27 2.02
C ARG A 341 -0.18 -18.86 2.46
N LEU A 342 -1.18 -18.75 3.30
CA LEU A 342 -1.59 -17.48 3.89
C LEU A 342 -1.33 -17.52 5.39
N LYS A 343 -0.70 -16.47 5.93
CA LYS A 343 -0.40 -16.32 7.35
C LYS A 343 -0.94 -15.01 7.91
N ASN A 344 -0.94 -14.87 9.23
CA ASN A 344 -1.38 -13.67 9.95
C ASN A 344 -2.79 -13.21 9.52
N SER A 345 -3.67 -14.19 9.26
CA SER A 345 -5.03 -13.92 8.78
C SER A 345 -5.87 -13.20 9.83
N ARG A 346 -6.54 -12.13 9.40
CA ARG A 346 -7.51 -11.36 10.20
C ARG A 346 -8.85 -11.40 9.53
N LEU A 347 -9.90 -11.64 10.31
CA LEU A 347 -11.29 -11.63 9.85
C LEU A 347 -11.99 -10.38 10.39
N GLU A 348 -12.63 -9.64 9.48
CA GLU A 348 -13.49 -8.51 9.81
C GLU A 348 -14.86 -8.69 9.16
N GLN A 349 -15.94 -8.40 9.89
CA GLN A 349 -17.29 -8.41 9.34
C GLN A 349 -17.67 -7.01 8.84
N LEU A 350 -17.98 -6.91 7.55
CA LEU A 350 -18.38 -5.69 6.87
C LEU A 350 -19.87 -5.73 6.48
N GLY A 351 -20.73 -5.46 7.46
CA GLY A 351 -22.17 -5.64 7.31
C GLY A 351 -22.53 -7.13 7.23
N LYS A 352 -22.99 -7.61 6.07
CA LYS A 352 -23.28 -9.02 5.82
C LYS A 352 -22.10 -9.77 5.21
N ASP A 353 -21.10 -9.06 4.70
CA ASP A 353 -19.93 -9.64 4.05
C ASP A 353 -18.79 -9.85 5.05
N PHE A 354 -17.81 -10.65 4.67
CA PHE A 354 -16.60 -10.91 5.44
C PHE A 354 -15.39 -10.44 4.64
N LEU A 355 -14.47 -9.78 5.32
CA LEU A 355 -13.13 -9.48 4.80
C LEU A 355 -12.13 -10.40 5.51
N ILE A 356 -11.37 -11.15 4.75
CA ILE A 356 -10.19 -11.87 5.24
C ILE A 356 -8.96 -11.19 4.66
N GLU A 357 -8.13 -10.61 5.53
CA GLU A 357 -6.82 -10.09 5.17
C GLU A 357 -5.74 -11.08 5.62
N SER A 358 -4.82 -11.41 4.73
CA SER A 358 -3.74 -12.35 5.02
C SER A 358 -2.46 -11.94 4.30
N GLU A 359 -1.32 -12.25 4.88
CA GLU A 359 -0.01 -12.14 4.22
C GLU A 359 0.26 -13.40 3.40
N VAL A 360 0.89 -13.21 2.24
CA VAL A 360 1.25 -14.32 1.35
C VAL A 360 2.60 -14.89 1.79
N GLU A 361 2.64 -16.19 2.01
CA GLU A 361 3.87 -16.96 2.20
C GLU A 361 4.11 -17.81 0.98
N TYR A 362 5.17 -17.48 0.26
CA TYR A 362 5.55 -18.20 -0.94
C TYR A 362 6.21 -19.52 -0.55
N PRO A 363 5.84 -20.65 -1.22
CA PRO A 363 6.63 -21.87 -1.11
C PRO A 363 8.07 -21.54 -1.54
N CYS A 364 9.06 -22.29 -1.04
CA CYS A 364 10.47 -22.09 -1.46
C CYS A 364 10.51 -21.99 -2.98
N LEU A 365 10.81 -20.81 -3.49
CA LEU A 365 10.84 -20.55 -4.91
C LEU A 365 11.88 -21.49 -5.57
N PRO A 366 11.57 -22.12 -6.71
CA PRO A 366 12.55 -22.88 -7.48
C PRO A 366 13.82 -22.04 -7.71
N GLU A 367 14.99 -22.65 -7.76
CA GLU A 367 16.27 -21.93 -7.96
C GLU A 367 16.28 -21.06 -9.23
N SER A 368 15.46 -21.39 -10.24
CA SER A 368 15.29 -20.60 -11.45
C SER A 368 14.72 -19.18 -11.18
N TRP A 369 14.07 -18.94 -10.06
CA TRP A 369 13.50 -17.65 -9.68
C TRP A 369 14.44 -16.79 -8.81
N LYS A 370 15.49 -17.43 -8.24
CA LYS A 370 16.51 -16.73 -7.44
C LYS A 370 17.59 -16.04 -8.30
N LYS A 371 17.66 -16.33 -9.59
CA LYS A 371 18.72 -15.81 -10.49
C LYS A 371 18.54 -14.37 -10.97
N SER A 372 17.48 -13.65 -10.54
CA SER A 372 17.28 -12.23 -10.86
C SER A 372 17.75 -11.27 -9.76
N GLU A 373 18.42 -11.77 -8.72
CA GLU A 373 18.95 -10.96 -7.60
C GLU A 373 20.50 -10.81 -7.63
N GLN A 374 21.14 -11.10 -8.77
CA GLN A 374 22.58 -10.81 -8.95
C GLN A 374 22.83 -9.73 -10.00
#